data_e1ed88ddb2fe6de1095fb08a12215046
#
_entry.id   e1ed88ddb2fe6de1095fb08a12215046
#
_cell.length_a   1.000
_cell.length_b   1.000
_cell.length_c   1.000
_cell.angle_alpha   90.00
_cell.angle_beta   90.00
_cell.angle_gamma   90.00
#
_symmetry.space_group_name_H-M   'P 1'
#
loop_
_entity.id
_entity.type
_entity.pdbx_description
1 polymer ?
#
loop_
_entity_poly.entity_id
_entity_poly.type
_entity_poly.pdbx_seq_one_letter_code
_entity_poly.pdbx_strand_id
1 'polypeptide(L)'
;MLEVKELQYFVVCADLSSFSRAAEVLYTTQPNVSKVIRSLEEKLGFEVFERDNRGIKLTRRGRQAYEYAGKILEQERQLAQIYKIDDREEFSISSNPSSWVARCFTDYYIKYSDENVRYNIMEGSVNSVIKRVGTGLDELGFIFLSLIHI
;
A
#
# COMPACT_ATOMS: atom_id res chain seq x y z
N MET A 1 -6.86 -22.23 -5.89
CA MET A 1 -6.24 -21.25 -4.97
C MET A 1 -6.08 -19.94 -5.72
N LEU A 2 -6.40 -18.80 -5.10
CA LEU A 2 -6.24 -17.47 -5.72
C LEU A 2 -4.75 -17.11 -5.81
N GLU A 3 -4.37 -16.45 -6.89
CA GLU A 3 -3.00 -15.99 -7.13
C GLU A 3 -2.93 -14.46 -7.01
N VAL A 4 -1.86 -13.93 -6.44
CA VAL A 4 -1.64 -12.48 -6.30
C VAL A 4 -1.69 -11.79 -7.67
N LYS A 5 -1.14 -12.42 -8.70
CA LYS A 5 -1.18 -11.91 -10.07
C LYS A 5 -2.61 -11.72 -10.60
N GLU A 6 -3.52 -12.63 -10.29
CA GLU A 6 -4.94 -12.51 -10.69
C GLU A 6 -5.60 -11.31 -10.02
N LEU A 7 -5.29 -11.08 -8.74
CA LEU A 7 -5.78 -9.91 -8.00
C LEU A 7 -5.22 -8.60 -8.55
N GLN A 8 -3.95 -8.56 -8.96
CA GLN A 8 -3.35 -7.39 -9.62
C GLN A 8 -4.06 -7.07 -10.94
N TYR A 9 -4.28 -8.07 -11.79
CA TYR A 9 -5.02 -7.91 -13.04
C TYR A 9 -6.45 -7.40 -12.80
N PHE A 10 -7.11 -7.97 -11.79
CA PHE A 10 -8.46 -7.59 -11.42
C PHE A 10 -8.56 -6.13 -10.98
N VAL A 11 -7.69 -5.68 -10.08
CA VAL A 11 -7.66 -4.30 -9.58
C VAL A 11 -7.39 -3.32 -10.73
N VAL A 12 -6.38 -3.58 -11.57
CA VAL A 12 -6.06 -2.72 -12.72
C VAL A 12 -7.23 -2.65 -13.71
N CYS A 13 -7.92 -3.77 -13.98
CA CYS A 13 -9.11 -3.77 -14.82
C CYS A 13 -10.26 -2.94 -14.23
N ALA A 14 -10.46 -3.00 -12.92
CA ALA A 14 -11.48 -2.24 -12.23
C ALA A 14 -11.20 -0.73 -12.27
N ASP A 15 -9.97 -0.33 -12.00
CA ASP A 15 -9.53 1.07 -12.00
C ASP A 15 -9.68 1.72 -13.37
N LEU A 16 -9.34 0.98 -14.42
CA LEU A 16 -9.39 1.47 -15.79
C LEU A 16 -10.74 1.26 -16.49
N SER A 17 -11.63 0.46 -15.90
CA SER A 17 -12.93 0.06 -16.48
C SER A 17 -12.82 -0.48 -17.92
N SER A 18 -11.67 -1.09 -18.27
CA SER A 18 -11.36 -1.53 -19.64
C SER A 18 -10.28 -2.61 -19.66
N PHE A 19 -10.59 -3.75 -20.24
CA PHE A 19 -9.59 -4.81 -20.43
C PHE A 19 -8.47 -4.43 -21.42
N SER A 20 -8.78 -3.64 -22.43
CA SER A 20 -7.79 -3.19 -23.42
C SER A 20 -6.78 -2.23 -22.78
N ARG A 21 -7.25 -1.23 -22.03
CA ARG A 21 -6.38 -0.30 -21.32
C ARG A 21 -5.58 -1.00 -20.21
N ALA A 22 -6.20 -1.96 -19.52
CA ALA A 22 -5.50 -2.78 -18.54
C ALA A 22 -4.37 -3.59 -19.18
N ALA A 23 -4.60 -4.14 -20.37
CA ALA A 23 -3.58 -4.88 -21.11
C ALA A 23 -2.36 -3.99 -21.47
N GLU A 24 -2.58 -2.74 -21.86
CA GLU A 24 -1.51 -1.76 -22.12
C GLU A 24 -0.66 -1.50 -20.87
N VAL A 25 -1.32 -1.22 -19.73
CA VAL A 25 -0.65 -0.94 -18.45
C VAL A 25 0.09 -2.16 -17.91
N LEU A 26 -0.48 -3.36 -18.11
CA LEU A 26 0.12 -4.63 -17.67
C LEU A 26 1.12 -5.21 -18.67
N TYR A 27 1.44 -4.49 -19.76
CA TYR A 27 2.37 -4.93 -20.81
C TYR A 27 2.02 -6.31 -21.36
N THR A 28 0.73 -6.54 -21.65
CA THR A 28 0.20 -7.82 -22.11
C THR A 28 -0.87 -7.61 -23.19
N THR A 29 -1.55 -8.69 -23.60
CA THR A 29 -2.63 -8.64 -24.58
C THR A 29 -4.01 -8.70 -23.91
N GLN A 30 -5.01 -8.07 -24.52
CA GLN A 30 -6.38 -8.10 -24.02
C GLN A 30 -6.94 -9.53 -23.88
N PRO A 31 -6.69 -10.51 -24.80
CA PRO A 31 -7.10 -11.89 -24.59
C PRO A 31 -6.48 -12.53 -23.34
N ASN A 32 -5.22 -12.20 -23.03
CA ASN A 32 -4.58 -12.70 -21.82
C ASN A 32 -5.23 -12.11 -20.55
N VAL A 33 -5.52 -10.81 -20.54
CA VAL A 33 -6.27 -10.18 -19.43
C VAL A 33 -7.62 -10.87 -19.24
N SER A 34 -8.40 -11.04 -20.31
CA SER A 34 -9.69 -11.74 -20.24
C SER A 34 -9.59 -13.16 -19.70
N LYS A 35 -8.52 -13.90 -20.10
CA LYS A 35 -8.27 -15.24 -19.60
C LYS A 35 -7.98 -15.25 -18.09
N VAL A 36 -7.15 -14.33 -17.62
CA VAL A 36 -6.80 -14.20 -16.20
C VAL A 36 -8.03 -13.84 -15.35
N ILE A 37 -8.84 -12.89 -15.82
CA ILE A 37 -10.08 -12.51 -15.12
C ILE A 37 -11.05 -13.67 -15.07
N ARG A 38 -11.23 -14.39 -16.16
CA ARG A 38 -12.10 -15.59 -16.19
C ARG A 38 -11.62 -16.66 -15.21
N SER A 39 -10.31 -16.92 -15.14
CA SER A 39 -9.73 -17.83 -14.16
C SER A 39 -10.03 -17.40 -12.72
N LEU A 40 -9.93 -16.11 -12.43
CA LEU A 40 -10.29 -15.54 -11.13
C LEU A 40 -11.77 -15.78 -10.80
N GLU A 41 -12.67 -15.47 -11.74
CA GLU A 41 -14.12 -15.65 -11.59
C GLU A 41 -14.49 -17.11 -11.37
N GLU A 42 -13.89 -18.03 -12.09
CA GLU A 42 -14.04 -19.47 -11.90
C GLU A 42 -13.62 -19.91 -10.48
N LYS A 43 -12.50 -19.39 -9.98
CA LYS A 43 -12.01 -19.68 -8.61
C LYS A 43 -12.90 -19.07 -7.52
N LEU A 44 -13.47 -17.89 -7.77
CA LEU A 44 -14.39 -17.21 -6.85
C LEU A 44 -15.81 -17.77 -6.88
N GLY A 45 -16.20 -18.42 -7.99
CA GLY A 45 -17.55 -18.94 -8.21
C GLY A 45 -18.59 -17.87 -8.52
N PHE A 46 -18.17 -16.67 -8.93
CA PHE A 46 -19.03 -15.59 -9.37
C PHE A 46 -18.31 -14.60 -10.28
N GLU A 47 -19.07 -13.90 -11.13
CA GLU A 47 -18.56 -12.84 -11.99
C GLU A 47 -18.24 -11.58 -11.18
N VAL A 48 -17.03 -11.04 -11.37
CA VAL A 48 -16.60 -9.79 -10.74
C VAL A 48 -16.89 -8.58 -11.62
N PHE A 49 -17.02 -8.78 -12.94
CA PHE A 49 -17.38 -7.76 -13.90
C PHE A 49 -18.68 -8.07 -14.62
N GLU A 50 -19.44 -7.04 -14.91
CA GLU A 50 -20.51 -7.01 -15.91
C GLU A 50 -20.10 -6.16 -17.09
N ARG A 51 -20.51 -6.54 -18.30
CA ARG A 51 -20.26 -5.78 -19.53
C ARG A 51 -21.43 -4.86 -19.81
N ASP A 52 -21.15 -3.62 -20.13
CA ASP A 52 -22.12 -2.70 -20.68
C ASP A 52 -21.59 -2.07 -21.98
N ASN A 53 -22.45 -1.24 -22.64
CA ASN A 53 -22.09 -0.56 -23.90
C ASN A 53 -20.92 0.43 -23.77
N ARG A 54 -20.46 0.71 -22.56
CA ARG A 54 -19.37 1.67 -22.24
C ARG A 54 -18.09 0.99 -21.74
N GLY A 55 -18.08 -0.34 -21.61
CA GLY A 55 -16.94 -1.12 -21.14
C GLY A 55 -17.30 -2.16 -20.10
N ILE A 56 -16.52 -2.24 -19.03
CA ILE A 56 -16.73 -3.15 -17.91
C ILE A 56 -17.02 -2.38 -16.63
N LYS A 57 -17.89 -2.96 -15.77
CA LYS A 57 -18.17 -2.43 -14.44
C LYS A 57 -18.10 -3.55 -13.42
N LEU A 58 -17.78 -3.21 -12.19
CA LEU A 58 -17.83 -4.16 -11.08
C LEU A 58 -19.28 -4.55 -10.75
N THR A 59 -19.53 -5.85 -10.64
CA THR A 59 -20.76 -6.37 -10.04
C THR A 59 -20.83 -5.99 -8.55
N ARG A 60 -21.95 -6.24 -7.89
CA ARG A 60 -22.06 -6.03 -6.44
C ARG A 60 -21.03 -6.84 -5.66
N ARG A 61 -20.84 -8.12 -6.04
CA ARG A 61 -19.80 -8.98 -5.43
C ARG A 61 -18.40 -8.57 -5.86
N GLY A 62 -18.25 -8.11 -7.09
CA GLY A 62 -17.00 -7.58 -7.61
C GLY A 62 -16.50 -6.38 -6.81
N ARG A 63 -17.37 -5.46 -6.37
CA ARG A 63 -16.98 -4.34 -5.49
C ARG A 63 -16.43 -4.80 -4.15
N GLN A 64 -17.08 -5.78 -3.52
CA GLN A 64 -16.57 -6.37 -2.28
C GLN A 64 -15.22 -7.07 -2.51
N ALA A 65 -15.10 -7.85 -3.59
CA ALA A 65 -13.85 -8.51 -3.96
C ALA A 65 -12.73 -7.49 -4.22
N TYR A 66 -13.03 -6.34 -4.85
CA TYR A 66 -12.07 -5.27 -5.11
C TYR A 66 -11.47 -4.69 -3.82
N GLU A 67 -12.31 -4.42 -2.82
CA GLU A 67 -11.85 -3.92 -1.52
C GLU A 67 -10.91 -4.91 -0.81
N TYR A 68 -11.23 -6.20 -0.86
CA TYR A 68 -10.36 -7.23 -0.29
C TYR A 68 -9.09 -7.45 -1.10
N ALA A 69 -9.19 -7.44 -2.43
CA ALA A 69 -8.02 -7.56 -3.31
C ALA A 69 -7.03 -6.42 -3.06
N GLY A 70 -7.50 -5.19 -2.92
CA GLY A 70 -6.66 -4.04 -2.58
C GLY A 70 -5.92 -4.22 -1.25
N LYS A 71 -6.60 -4.72 -0.22
CA LYS A 71 -5.96 -5.01 1.08
C LYS A 71 -4.90 -6.11 0.98
N ILE A 72 -5.18 -7.18 0.23
CA ILE A 72 -4.22 -8.29 0.04
C ILE A 72 -2.98 -7.81 -0.70
N LEU A 73 -3.14 -7.02 -1.78
CA LEU A 73 -2.03 -6.47 -2.53
C LEU A 73 -1.18 -5.50 -1.71
N GLU A 74 -1.82 -4.70 -0.85
CA GLU A 74 -1.08 -3.83 0.07
C GLU A 74 -0.28 -4.63 1.10
N GLN A 75 -0.84 -5.72 1.65
CA GLN A 75 -0.11 -6.60 2.57
C GLN A 75 1.04 -7.33 1.86
N GLU A 76 0.84 -7.78 0.62
CA GLU A 76 1.90 -8.38 -0.19
C GLU A 76 3.03 -7.38 -0.45
N ARG A 77 2.70 -6.13 -0.79
CA ARG A 77 3.68 -5.06 -0.96
C ARG A 77 4.47 -4.78 0.31
N GLN A 78 3.82 -4.76 1.46
CA GLN A 78 4.48 -4.60 2.76
C GLN A 78 5.39 -5.78 3.07
N LEU A 79 4.93 -7.01 2.81
CA LEU A 79 5.75 -8.21 2.96
C LEU A 79 6.98 -8.18 2.02
N ALA A 80 6.80 -7.75 0.76
CA ALA A 80 7.90 -7.63 -0.19
C ALA A 80 8.96 -6.60 0.25
N GLN A 81 8.60 -5.61 1.06
CA GLN A 81 9.56 -4.67 1.65
C GLN A 81 10.47 -5.34 2.70
N ILE A 82 9.96 -6.35 3.41
CA ILE A 82 10.75 -7.14 4.36
C ILE A 82 11.82 -7.97 3.63
N TYR A 83 11.54 -8.43 2.40
CA TYR A 83 12.51 -9.17 1.57
C TYR A 83 13.56 -8.27 0.90
N LYS A 84 13.32 -6.98 0.81
CA LYS A 84 14.38 -6.02 0.48
C LYS A 84 15.19 -5.76 1.74
N ILE A 85 15.81 -6.81 2.27
CA ILE A 85 16.79 -6.69 3.33
C ILE A 85 17.96 -5.89 2.75
N ASP A 86 17.87 -4.61 2.95
CA ASP A 86 19.03 -3.76 3.04
C ASP A 86 19.68 -4.22 4.36
N ASP A 87 20.87 -4.78 4.33
CA ASP A 87 21.59 -5.26 5.55
C ASP A 87 21.90 -4.12 6.53
N ARG A 88 21.45 -2.91 6.23
CA ARG A 88 21.61 -1.73 7.08
C ARG A 88 20.64 -1.78 8.25
N GLU A 89 21.11 -1.46 9.42
CA GLU A 89 20.25 -1.22 10.57
C GLU A 89 19.24 -0.12 10.24
N GLU A 90 18.02 -0.25 10.73
CA GLU A 90 16.97 0.75 10.51
C GLU A 90 16.78 1.56 11.80
N PHE A 91 16.79 2.88 11.67
CA PHE A 91 16.44 3.80 12.73
C PHE A 91 15.22 4.62 12.31
N SER A 92 14.08 4.32 12.90
CA SER A 92 12.78 4.90 12.54
C SER A 92 12.23 5.76 13.66
N ILE A 93 11.80 6.96 13.33
CA ILE A 93 11.08 7.83 14.25
C ILE A 93 9.74 8.27 13.66
N SER A 94 8.79 8.52 14.53
CA SER A 94 7.51 9.13 14.14
C SER A 94 7.16 10.34 14.97
N SER A 95 6.44 11.30 14.36
CA SER A 95 5.91 12.47 15.07
C SER A 95 4.57 12.90 14.51
N ASN A 96 3.78 13.61 15.31
CA ASN A 96 2.76 14.45 14.70
C ASN A 96 3.45 15.65 14.01
N PRO A 97 2.81 16.29 13.00
CA PRO A 97 3.46 17.32 12.19
C PRO A 97 4.15 18.38 13.02
N SER A 98 5.47 18.50 12.84
CA SER A 98 6.30 19.43 13.60
C SER A 98 7.57 19.83 12.84
N SER A 99 7.65 21.10 12.45
CA SER A 99 8.85 21.65 11.83
C SER A 99 10.09 21.59 12.75
N TRP A 100 9.87 21.53 14.06
CA TRP A 100 10.97 21.40 15.03
C TRP A 100 11.58 19.99 14.97
N VAL A 101 10.74 18.93 14.97
CA VAL A 101 11.23 17.53 14.86
C VAL A 101 11.97 17.34 13.54
N ALA A 102 11.41 17.81 12.43
CA ALA A 102 12.03 17.71 11.11
C ALA A 102 13.42 18.39 11.09
N ARG A 103 13.55 19.56 11.72
CA ARG A 103 14.84 20.28 11.83
C ARG A 103 15.83 19.51 12.69
N CYS A 104 15.42 19.10 13.90
CA CYS A 104 16.30 18.34 14.80
C CYS A 104 16.77 17.03 14.16
N PHE A 105 15.89 16.34 13.45
CA PHE A 105 16.24 15.13 12.72
C PHE A 105 17.24 15.42 11.59
N THR A 106 17.03 16.50 10.83
CA THR A 106 17.95 16.91 9.77
C THR A 106 19.34 17.25 10.33
N ASP A 107 19.39 18.01 11.42
CA ASP A 107 20.66 18.38 12.07
C ASP A 107 21.40 17.14 12.62
N TYR A 108 20.63 16.19 13.20
CA TYR A 108 21.16 14.90 13.64
C TYR A 108 21.71 14.09 12.46
N TYR A 109 20.94 13.96 11.38
CA TYR A 109 21.31 13.21 10.20
C TYR A 109 22.59 13.75 9.54
N ILE A 110 22.68 15.06 9.35
CA ILE A 110 23.87 15.71 8.78
C ILE A 110 25.11 15.46 9.61
N LYS A 111 24.98 15.40 10.94
CA LYS A 111 26.12 15.34 11.87
C LYS A 111 26.53 13.92 12.25
N TYR A 112 25.57 12.98 12.30
CA TYR A 112 25.78 11.67 12.92
C TYR A 112 25.31 10.50 12.05
N SER A 113 24.88 10.72 10.79
CA SER A 113 24.42 9.61 9.95
C SER A 113 25.56 8.61 9.70
N ASP A 114 25.20 7.33 9.73
CA ASP A 114 26.05 6.19 9.40
C ASP A 114 25.56 5.56 8.10
N GLU A 115 26.47 5.19 7.20
CA GLU A 115 26.16 4.57 5.91
C GLU A 115 25.48 3.20 6.06
N ASN A 116 25.71 2.54 7.20
CA ASN A 116 25.12 1.24 7.53
C ASN A 116 23.77 1.35 8.22
N VAL A 117 23.26 2.56 8.44
CA VAL A 117 21.98 2.82 9.08
C VAL A 117 21.01 3.48 8.10
N ARG A 118 19.82 2.93 7.97
CA ARG A 118 18.71 3.51 7.25
C ARG A 118 17.87 4.35 8.19
N TYR A 119 17.74 5.64 7.90
CA TYR A 119 16.98 6.57 8.73
C TYR A 119 15.60 6.82 8.12
N ASN A 120 14.54 6.62 8.90
CA ASN A 120 13.17 6.91 8.50
C ASN A 120 12.53 7.90 9.45
N ILE A 121 11.82 8.87 8.90
CA ILE A 121 10.95 9.77 9.65
C ILE A 121 9.53 9.71 9.08
N MET A 122 8.55 9.48 9.94
CA MET A 122 7.14 9.39 9.57
C MET A 122 6.32 10.43 10.31
N GLU A 123 5.46 11.13 9.58
CA GLU A 123 4.50 12.05 10.18
C GLU A 123 3.10 11.46 10.19
N GLY A 124 2.39 11.63 11.29
CA GLY A 124 1.05 11.08 11.45
C GLY A 124 0.27 11.68 12.60
N SER A 125 -0.92 11.16 12.85
CA SER A 125 -1.70 11.54 14.03
C SER A 125 -1.07 11.01 15.31
N VAL A 126 -1.40 11.65 16.46
CA VAL A 126 -0.94 11.22 17.79
C VAL A 126 -1.18 9.71 18.02
N ASN A 127 -2.38 9.23 17.67
CA ASN A 127 -2.72 7.81 17.82
C ASN A 127 -1.86 6.90 16.92
N SER A 128 -1.52 7.37 15.72
CA SER A 128 -0.63 6.65 14.81
C SER A 128 0.78 6.54 15.40
N VAL A 129 1.33 7.63 15.92
CA VAL A 129 2.65 7.65 16.57
C VAL A 129 2.68 6.68 17.76
N ILE A 130 1.69 6.75 18.65
CA ILE A 130 1.58 5.86 19.81
C ILE A 130 1.54 4.37 19.37
N LYS A 131 0.73 4.08 18.35
CA LYS A 131 0.61 2.71 17.84
C LYS A 131 1.91 2.20 17.25
N ARG A 132 2.60 3.00 16.44
CA ARG A 132 3.85 2.60 15.78
C ARG A 132 4.96 2.30 16.78
N VAL A 133 5.16 3.17 17.78
CA VAL A 133 6.13 2.91 18.86
C VAL A 133 5.71 1.73 19.73
N GLY A 134 4.42 1.63 20.07
CA GLY A 134 3.90 0.53 20.89
C GLY A 134 3.97 -0.85 20.22
N THR A 135 4.05 -0.91 18.90
CA THR A 135 4.23 -2.15 18.13
C THR A 135 5.68 -2.39 17.70
N GLY A 136 6.62 -1.54 18.08
CA GLY A 136 8.03 -1.66 17.73
C GLY A 136 8.33 -1.37 16.25
N LEU A 137 7.45 -0.64 15.57
CA LEU A 137 7.68 -0.19 14.18
C LEU A 137 8.59 1.05 14.11
N ASP A 138 8.66 1.81 15.20
CA ASP A 138 9.55 2.96 15.35
C ASP A 138 10.23 2.90 16.71
N GLU A 139 11.50 3.29 16.77
CA GLU A 139 12.28 3.35 18.01
C GLU A 139 11.87 4.51 18.89
N LEU A 140 11.46 5.64 18.27
CA LEU A 140 11.07 6.85 18.99
C LEU A 140 9.82 7.49 18.39
N GLY A 141 9.01 8.09 19.26
CA GLY A 141 7.84 8.88 18.88
C GLY A 141 7.80 10.23 19.58
N PHE A 142 7.60 11.31 18.81
CA PHE A 142 7.46 12.65 19.35
C PHE A 142 6.02 13.12 19.21
N ILE A 143 5.41 13.51 20.33
CA ILE A 143 4.03 13.99 20.39
C ILE A 143 4.02 15.39 21.00
N PHE A 144 3.50 16.35 20.21
CA PHE A 144 3.24 17.69 20.67
C PHE A 144 1.74 17.84 20.94
N LEU A 145 1.41 18.12 22.19
CA LEU A 145 0.04 18.40 22.60
C LEU A 145 -0.11 19.91 22.75
N SER A 146 -1.01 20.53 21.99
CA SER A 146 -1.38 21.91 22.25
C SER A 146 -2.35 21.92 23.44
N LEU A 147 -1.98 22.63 24.50
CA LEU A 147 -2.92 22.95 25.57
C LEU A 147 -3.90 24.00 25.01
N ILE A 148 -5.10 23.54 24.67
CA ILE A 148 -6.22 24.47 24.45
C ILE A 148 -6.70 24.87 25.84
N HIS A 149 -6.38 26.08 26.26
CA HIS A 149 -7.06 26.69 27.40
C HIS A 149 -8.50 26.94 26.99
N ILE A 150 -9.43 26.20 27.59
CA ILE A 150 -10.87 26.48 27.56
C ILE A 150 -11.16 27.66 28.48
#